data_0511b70776e346543ee63c133579ef52
#
_entry.id   0511b70776e346543ee63c133579ef52
#
_cell.length_a   1.000
_cell.length_b   1.000
_cell.length_c   1.000
_cell.angle_alpha   90.00
_cell.angle_beta   90.00
_cell.angle_gamma   90.00
#
_symmetry.space_group_name_H-M   'P 1'
#
loop_
_entity.id
_entity.type
_entity.pdbx_description
1 polymer ?
#
loop_
_entity_poly.entity_id
_entity_poly.type
_entity_poly.pdbx_seq_one_letter_code
_entity_poly.pdbx_strand_id
1 'polypeptide(L)'
;MLQDFIEILILSAVQGISEFLPISSSAHLILVSNFYDLETSSLLIDISLHLGSLIAVIFYFRKELFDLRNNNRLLSLIIIGSLPLIFFGYILYSTEFIHLLRNTKVIASTTLFFGFILFFADQRKIDRNISTDLNIKSVLLIGLFQILALIPGVSRAGITITAARFLNFNRTDASKISFLLSIPALSGASFLGLREAFEQSIEINFLLLIATFLSFMFSFFTIKYFLKFISKISFNVFVIYRIILGLILFYIIYS
;
A
#
# COMPACT_ATOMS: atom_id res chain seq x y z
N MET A 1 -11.68 24.16 12.08
CA MET A 1 -12.08 24.09 10.64
C MET A 1 -10.91 24.28 9.68
N LEU A 2 -10.17 25.41 9.69
CA LEU A 2 -9.03 25.59 8.77
C LEU A 2 -7.87 24.62 9.10
N GLN A 3 -7.56 24.47 10.36
CA GLN A 3 -6.55 23.52 10.85
C GLN A 3 -6.90 22.09 10.46
N ASP A 4 -8.10 21.63 10.75
CA ASP A 4 -8.58 20.29 10.40
C ASP A 4 -8.49 20.02 8.89
N PHE A 5 -8.81 21.02 8.07
CA PHE A 5 -8.70 20.91 6.61
C PHE A 5 -7.24 20.76 6.16
N ILE A 6 -6.30 21.50 6.75
CA ILE A 6 -4.87 21.40 6.43
C ILE A 6 -4.34 20.02 6.84
N GLU A 7 -4.71 19.53 8.02
CA GLU A 7 -4.34 18.19 8.49
C GLU A 7 -4.84 17.10 7.54
N ILE A 8 -6.11 17.15 7.16
CA ILE A 8 -6.70 16.22 6.19
C ILE A 8 -6.01 16.30 4.84
N LEU A 9 -5.67 17.49 4.36
CA LEU A 9 -4.94 17.66 3.11
C LEU A 9 -3.56 16.99 3.17
N ILE A 10 -2.82 17.19 4.27
CA ILE A 10 -1.50 16.57 4.48
C ILE A 10 -1.64 15.04 4.54
N LEU A 11 -2.55 14.52 5.38
CA LEU A 11 -2.77 13.07 5.52
C LEU A 11 -3.21 12.44 4.20
N SER A 12 -4.10 13.09 3.45
CA SER A 12 -4.56 12.63 2.14
C SER A 12 -3.44 12.60 1.11
N ALA A 13 -2.56 13.60 1.09
CA ALA A 13 -1.41 13.64 0.21
C ALA A 13 -0.40 12.53 0.59
N VAL A 14 -0.10 12.39 1.87
CA VAL A 14 0.80 11.34 2.38
C VAL A 14 0.26 9.96 2.02
N GLN A 15 -1.01 9.66 2.32
CA GLN A 15 -1.63 8.39 2.00
C GLN A 15 -1.66 8.15 0.49
N GLY A 16 -2.22 9.09 -0.28
CA GLY A 16 -2.43 8.89 -1.71
C GLY A 16 -1.13 8.74 -2.51
N ILE A 17 -0.05 9.40 -2.06
CA ILE A 17 1.27 9.26 -2.69
C ILE A 17 1.96 7.97 -2.23
N SER A 18 2.01 7.71 -0.93
CA SER A 18 2.82 6.61 -0.39
C SER A 18 2.17 5.23 -0.50
N GLU A 19 0.85 5.13 -0.71
CA GLU A 19 0.14 3.85 -0.80
C GLU A 19 0.58 3.00 -2.00
N PHE A 20 0.84 3.64 -3.14
CA PHE A 20 1.21 2.99 -4.38
C PHE A 20 2.72 3.01 -4.67
N LEU A 21 3.47 3.85 -3.96
CA LEU A 21 4.91 3.85 -4.04
C LEU A 21 5.52 2.77 -3.11
N PRO A 22 6.66 2.19 -3.45
CA PRO A 22 7.29 1.17 -2.60
C PRO A 22 8.02 1.78 -1.38
N ILE A 23 7.33 2.64 -0.58
CA ILE A 23 7.90 3.44 0.53
C ILE A 23 7.19 3.29 1.88
N SER A 24 6.05 2.61 1.95
CA SER A 24 5.23 2.38 3.16
C SER A 24 4.37 3.57 3.63
N SER A 25 3.09 3.58 3.24
CA SER A 25 2.09 4.57 3.67
C SER A 25 1.90 4.60 5.18
N SER A 26 1.74 3.45 5.82
CA SER A 26 1.55 3.35 7.27
C SER A 26 2.71 3.97 8.07
N ALA A 27 3.96 3.79 7.61
CA ALA A 27 5.11 4.41 8.24
C ALA A 27 5.04 5.95 8.18
N HIS A 28 4.64 6.48 7.03
CA HIS A 28 4.52 7.94 6.85
C HIS A 28 3.38 8.53 7.66
N LEU A 29 2.21 7.88 7.68
CA LEU A 29 1.08 8.35 8.48
C LEU A 29 1.43 8.37 9.97
N ILE A 30 2.02 7.29 10.51
CA ILE A 30 2.46 7.22 11.90
C ILE A 30 3.47 8.34 12.22
N LEU A 31 4.44 8.59 11.32
CA LEU A 31 5.41 9.65 11.52
C LEU A 31 4.77 11.03 11.53
N VAL A 32 3.92 11.31 10.55
CA VAL A 32 3.24 12.61 10.44
C VAL A 32 2.36 12.84 11.67
N SER A 33 1.58 11.84 12.10
CA SER A 33 0.74 11.94 13.29
C SER A 33 1.56 12.19 14.56
N ASN A 34 2.73 11.54 14.71
CA ASN A 34 3.58 11.73 15.89
C ASN A 34 4.32 13.08 15.91
N PHE A 35 4.64 13.65 14.74
CA PHE A 35 5.36 14.92 14.67
C PHE A 35 4.47 16.15 14.82
N TYR A 36 3.21 16.04 14.43
CA TYR A 36 2.30 17.19 14.37
C TYR A 36 1.20 17.18 15.43
N ASP A 37 1.18 16.16 16.34
CA ASP A 37 0.10 15.98 17.33
C ASP A 37 -1.29 16.21 16.70
N LEU A 38 -1.53 15.53 15.55
CA LEU A 38 -2.71 15.79 14.75
C LEU A 38 -3.98 15.39 15.53
N GLU A 39 -4.82 16.37 15.84
CA GLU A 39 -6.08 16.18 16.56
C GLU A 39 -7.09 15.38 15.73
N THR A 40 -6.97 15.45 14.39
CA THR A 40 -7.88 14.78 13.45
C THR A 40 -7.47 13.35 13.11
N SER A 41 -6.33 12.84 13.60
CA SER A 41 -5.93 11.45 13.32
C SER A 41 -6.82 10.48 14.09
N SER A 42 -7.90 10.05 13.44
CA SER A 42 -8.85 9.07 13.96
C SER A 42 -8.93 7.86 13.04
N LEU A 43 -9.43 6.73 13.60
CA LEU A 43 -9.69 5.51 12.83
C LEU A 43 -10.52 5.80 11.56
N LEU A 44 -11.54 6.67 11.65
CA LEU A 44 -12.39 7.02 10.52
C LEU A 44 -11.65 7.78 9.41
N ILE A 45 -10.72 8.64 9.77
CA ILE A 45 -9.89 9.35 8.78
C ILE A 45 -9.00 8.35 8.06
N ASP A 46 -8.33 7.44 8.77
CA ASP A 46 -7.51 6.40 8.15
C ASP A 46 -8.33 5.54 7.18
N ILE A 47 -9.53 5.12 7.58
CA ILE A 47 -10.46 4.37 6.72
C ILE A 47 -10.83 5.18 5.47
N SER A 48 -11.16 6.46 5.64
CA SER A 48 -11.54 7.37 4.54
C SER A 48 -10.41 7.56 3.54
N LEU A 49 -9.17 7.68 4.02
CA LEU A 49 -7.96 7.76 3.20
C LEU A 49 -7.74 6.48 2.40
N HIS A 50 -7.90 5.31 3.02
CA HIS A 50 -7.79 4.02 2.34
C HIS A 50 -8.92 3.80 1.33
N LEU A 51 -10.16 4.21 1.64
CA LEU A 51 -11.28 4.18 0.69
C LEU A 51 -11.02 5.06 -0.53
N GLY A 52 -10.48 6.26 -0.34
CA GLY A 52 -10.07 7.12 -1.44
C GLY A 52 -9.06 6.44 -2.37
N SER A 53 -8.02 5.82 -1.78
CA SER A 53 -7.02 5.05 -2.53
C SER A 53 -7.62 3.85 -3.26
N LEU A 54 -8.55 3.14 -2.62
CA LEU A 54 -9.28 2.01 -3.22
C LEU A 54 -10.10 2.46 -4.43
N ILE A 55 -10.87 3.52 -4.30
CA ILE A 55 -11.66 4.08 -5.41
C ILE A 55 -10.72 4.49 -6.57
N ALA A 56 -9.57 5.08 -6.27
CA ALA A 56 -8.59 5.51 -7.27
C ALA A 56 -8.06 4.35 -8.11
N VAL A 57 -7.64 3.26 -7.46
CA VAL A 57 -7.11 2.09 -8.19
C VAL A 57 -8.19 1.38 -8.99
N ILE A 58 -9.41 1.23 -8.46
CA ILE A 58 -10.54 0.68 -9.20
C ILE A 58 -10.87 1.57 -10.41
N PHE A 59 -10.93 2.88 -10.24
CA PHE A 59 -11.24 3.81 -11.33
C PHE A 59 -10.14 3.82 -12.40
N TYR A 60 -8.87 3.73 -12.00
CA TYR A 60 -7.76 3.67 -12.95
C TYR A 60 -7.80 2.40 -13.79
N PHE A 61 -7.99 1.26 -13.17
CA PHE A 61 -8.05 -0.06 -13.84
C PHE A 61 -9.46 -0.50 -14.24
N ARG A 62 -10.43 0.43 -14.30
CA ARG A 62 -11.84 0.09 -14.59
C ARG A 62 -12.04 -0.69 -15.90
N LYS A 63 -11.23 -0.40 -16.92
CA LYS A 63 -11.34 -1.12 -18.20
C LYS A 63 -10.94 -2.58 -18.06
N GLU A 64 -9.86 -2.85 -17.35
CA GLU A 64 -9.39 -4.20 -17.07
C GLU A 64 -10.32 -4.95 -16.11
N LEU A 65 -10.89 -4.26 -15.12
CA LEU A 65 -11.75 -4.87 -14.10
C LEU A 65 -13.16 -5.17 -14.61
N PHE A 66 -13.73 -4.32 -15.44
CA PHE A 66 -15.11 -4.50 -15.93
C PHE A 66 -15.21 -5.23 -17.27
N ASP A 67 -14.11 -5.42 -17.99
CA ASP A 67 -14.06 -6.29 -19.15
C ASP A 67 -13.87 -7.75 -18.73
N LEU A 68 -14.90 -8.28 -18.04
CA LEU A 68 -14.91 -9.66 -17.51
C LEU A 68 -14.75 -10.70 -18.62
N ARG A 69 -15.15 -10.38 -19.84
CA ARG A 69 -15.12 -11.32 -20.97
C ARG A 69 -13.68 -11.63 -21.41
N ASN A 70 -12.80 -10.61 -21.39
CA ASN A 70 -11.43 -10.75 -21.85
C ASN A 70 -10.43 -10.93 -20.68
N ASN A 71 -10.80 -10.52 -19.46
CA ASN A 71 -9.89 -10.46 -18.31
C ASN A 71 -10.23 -11.42 -17.16
N ASN A 72 -11.16 -12.39 -17.36
CA ASN A 72 -11.53 -13.37 -16.31
C ASN A 72 -10.33 -14.05 -15.67
N ARG A 73 -9.34 -14.44 -16.48
CA ARG A 73 -8.12 -15.08 -16.01
C ARG A 73 -7.33 -14.14 -15.07
N LEU A 74 -7.15 -12.87 -15.46
CA LEU A 74 -6.44 -11.89 -14.65
C LEU A 74 -7.14 -11.66 -13.32
N LEU A 75 -8.45 -11.46 -13.34
CA LEU A 75 -9.25 -11.23 -12.13
C LEU A 75 -9.21 -12.44 -11.19
N SER A 76 -9.35 -13.65 -11.70
CA SER A 76 -9.22 -14.88 -10.91
C SER A 76 -7.84 -15.00 -10.27
N LEU A 77 -6.78 -14.66 -11.00
CA LEU A 77 -5.42 -14.68 -10.48
C LEU A 77 -5.21 -13.64 -9.37
N ILE A 78 -5.77 -12.43 -9.49
CA ILE A 78 -5.71 -11.40 -8.45
C ILE A 78 -6.44 -11.86 -7.18
N ILE A 79 -7.62 -12.46 -7.32
CA ILE A 79 -8.37 -13.01 -6.17
C ILE A 79 -7.54 -14.11 -5.49
N ILE A 80 -7.03 -15.09 -6.24
CA ILE A 80 -6.22 -16.20 -5.71
C ILE A 80 -4.96 -15.66 -5.02
N GLY A 81 -4.27 -14.69 -5.64
CA GLY A 81 -3.07 -14.07 -5.06
C GLY A 81 -3.34 -13.27 -3.79
N SER A 82 -4.57 -12.84 -3.55
CA SER A 82 -4.95 -12.10 -2.35
C SER A 82 -5.36 -13.00 -1.17
N LEU A 83 -5.70 -14.26 -1.42
CA LEU A 83 -6.16 -15.19 -0.38
C LEU A 83 -5.17 -15.32 0.80
N PRO A 84 -3.84 -15.45 0.58
CA PRO A 84 -2.91 -15.53 1.69
C PRO A 84 -2.96 -14.32 2.61
N LEU A 85 -2.98 -13.10 2.04
CA LEU A 85 -3.07 -11.88 2.84
C LEU A 85 -4.38 -11.79 3.61
N ILE A 86 -5.52 -12.12 2.97
CA ILE A 86 -6.85 -12.08 3.61
C ILE A 86 -6.89 -13.04 4.80
N PHE A 87 -6.40 -14.27 4.61
CA PHE A 87 -6.37 -15.29 5.66
C PHE A 87 -5.50 -14.88 6.85
N PHE A 88 -4.24 -14.53 6.61
CA PHE A 88 -3.34 -14.13 7.68
C PHE A 88 -3.69 -12.76 8.28
N GLY A 89 -4.23 -11.83 7.49
CA GLY A 89 -4.71 -10.54 7.96
C GLY A 89 -5.88 -10.70 8.94
N TYR A 90 -6.82 -11.60 8.64
CA TYR A 90 -7.92 -11.91 9.56
C TYR A 90 -7.42 -12.53 10.88
N ILE A 91 -6.47 -13.46 10.83
CA ILE A 91 -5.86 -14.05 12.04
C ILE A 91 -5.19 -12.96 12.89
N LEU A 92 -4.38 -12.09 12.27
CA LEU A 92 -3.68 -11.03 13.00
C LEU A 92 -4.65 -9.99 13.58
N TYR A 93 -5.75 -9.70 12.88
CA TYR A 93 -6.81 -8.84 13.38
C TYR A 93 -7.49 -9.45 14.61
N SER A 94 -7.85 -10.74 14.56
CA SER A 94 -8.56 -11.43 15.63
C SER A 94 -7.70 -11.68 16.88
N THR A 95 -6.39 -11.71 16.75
CA THR A 95 -5.44 -11.94 17.86
C THR A 95 -4.86 -10.66 18.46
N GLU A 96 -5.19 -9.49 17.90
CA GLU A 96 -4.62 -8.18 18.28
C GLU A 96 -3.09 -8.10 18.22
N PHE A 97 -2.42 -9.13 17.71
CA PHE A 97 -0.96 -9.22 17.66
C PHE A 97 -0.31 -8.08 16.86
N ILE A 98 -1.08 -7.47 15.95
CA ILE A 98 -0.62 -6.37 15.11
C ILE A 98 -0.18 -5.15 15.93
N HIS A 99 -0.76 -4.93 17.11
CA HIS A 99 -0.44 -3.80 17.98
C HIS A 99 1.00 -3.89 18.53
N LEU A 100 1.52 -5.10 18.75
CA LEU A 100 2.90 -5.31 19.21
C LEU A 100 3.94 -4.92 18.16
N LEU A 101 3.56 -4.95 16.89
CA LEU A 101 4.45 -4.61 15.77
C LEU A 101 4.46 -3.11 15.44
N ARG A 102 3.50 -2.33 15.96
CA ARG A 102 3.36 -0.89 15.68
C ARG A 102 4.30 -0.06 16.58
N ASN A 103 5.60 -0.21 16.39
CA ASN A 103 6.58 0.66 17.06
C ASN A 103 7.63 1.18 16.08
N THR A 104 8.22 2.33 16.39
CA THR A 104 9.15 3.04 15.51
C THR A 104 10.40 2.22 15.19
N LYS A 105 10.88 1.37 16.12
CA LYS A 105 12.05 0.49 15.90
C LYS A 105 11.76 -0.56 14.83
N VAL A 106 10.58 -1.19 14.88
CA VAL A 106 10.14 -2.14 13.86
C VAL A 106 10.04 -1.45 12.52
N ILE A 107 9.41 -0.26 12.46
CA ILE A 107 9.25 0.51 11.22
C ILE A 107 10.61 0.88 10.60
N ALA A 108 11.55 1.37 11.41
CA ALA A 108 12.89 1.73 10.95
C ALA A 108 13.63 0.50 10.39
N SER A 109 13.64 -0.61 11.15
CA SER A 109 14.32 -1.84 10.76
C SER A 109 13.74 -2.45 9.49
N THR A 110 12.42 -2.57 9.39
CA THR A 110 11.73 -3.13 8.23
C THR A 110 11.85 -2.25 7.00
N THR A 111 11.81 -0.91 7.18
CA THR A 111 12.01 0.04 6.09
C THR A 111 13.40 -0.14 5.46
N LEU A 112 14.46 -0.25 6.25
CA LEU A 112 15.81 -0.51 5.77
C LEU A 112 15.92 -1.89 5.12
N PHE A 113 15.56 -2.94 5.84
CA PHE A 113 15.73 -4.32 5.40
C PHE A 113 15.02 -4.59 4.07
N PHE A 114 13.74 -4.24 3.96
CA PHE A 114 12.98 -4.43 2.73
C PHE A 114 13.35 -3.43 1.62
N GLY A 115 13.97 -2.31 1.96
CA GLY A 115 14.62 -1.43 1.00
C GLY A 115 15.79 -2.13 0.29
N PHE A 116 16.66 -2.81 1.05
CA PHE A 116 17.75 -3.61 0.47
C PHE A 116 17.23 -4.80 -0.35
N ILE A 117 16.19 -5.49 0.11
CA ILE A 117 15.61 -6.61 -0.67
C ILE A 117 15.06 -6.11 -2.01
N LEU A 118 14.39 -4.95 -2.05
CA LEU A 118 13.91 -4.33 -3.29
C LEU A 118 15.08 -4.01 -4.24
N PHE A 119 16.21 -3.51 -3.71
CA PHE A 119 17.41 -3.28 -4.50
C PHE A 119 17.88 -4.54 -5.23
N PHE A 120 18.04 -5.65 -4.52
CA PHE A 120 18.44 -6.92 -5.13
C PHE A 120 17.41 -7.47 -6.12
N ALA A 121 16.13 -7.29 -5.83
CA ALA A 121 15.07 -7.71 -6.74
C ALA A 121 15.09 -6.90 -8.05
N ASP A 122 15.39 -5.60 -7.98
CA ASP A 122 15.42 -4.75 -9.19
C ASP A 122 16.59 -5.06 -10.13
N GLN A 123 17.65 -5.73 -9.63
CA GLN A 123 18.78 -6.20 -10.45
C GLN A 123 18.45 -7.46 -11.29
N ARG A 124 17.29 -8.10 -11.04
CA ARG A 124 16.91 -9.31 -11.78
C ARG A 124 16.64 -9.03 -13.25
N LYS A 125 16.91 -10.03 -14.09
CA LYS A 125 16.60 -9.99 -15.53
C LYS A 125 15.12 -9.70 -15.76
N ILE A 126 14.81 -9.17 -16.93
CA ILE A 126 13.45 -8.88 -17.38
C ILE A 126 13.18 -9.83 -18.54
N ASP A 127 12.36 -10.85 -18.30
CA ASP A 127 12.00 -11.86 -19.29
C ASP A 127 10.51 -12.26 -19.25
N ARG A 128 9.72 -11.65 -18.33
CA ARG A 128 8.31 -11.98 -18.15
C ARG A 128 7.40 -10.77 -18.27
N ASN A 129 6.21 -11.03 -18.81
CA ASN A 129 5.11 -10.07 -18.97
C ASN A 129 3.84 -10.56 -18.28
N ILE A 130 3.01 -9.62 -17.80
CA ILE A 130 1.75 -9.95 -17.12
C ILE A 130 0.77 -10.70 -18.03
N SER A 131 0.72 -10.37 -19.31
CA SER A 131 -0.25 -10.93 -20.26
C SER A 131 -0.03 -12.41 -20.55
N THR A 132 1.23 -12.87 -20.59
CA THR A 132 1.60 -14.23 -21.00
C THR A 132 2.02 -15.12 -19.82
N ASP A 133 2.75 -14.55 -18.86
CA ASP A 133 3.51 -15.32 -17.87
C ASP A 133 2.93 -15.31 -16.46
N LEU A 134 1.91 -14.44 -16.23
CA LEU A 134 1.21 -14.45 -14.95
C LEU A 134 0.36 -15.72 -14.81
N ASN A 135 0.62 -16.50 -13.77
CA ASN A 135 -0.06 -17.76 -13.51
C ASN A 135 -0.30 -17.96 -12.00
N ILE A 136 -1.02 -19.02 -11.63
CA ILE A 136 -1.40 -19.32 -10.24
C ILE A 136 -0.17 -19.40 -9.33
N LYS A 137 0.91 -20.06 -9.76
CA LYS A 137 2.14 -20.19 -8.95
C LYS A 137 2.76 -18.81 -8.69
N SER A 138 2.83 -17.96 -9.71
CA SER A 138 3.39 -16.60 -9.59
C SER A 138 2.56 -15.73 -8.64
N VAL A 139 1.23 -15.72 -8.78
CA VAL A 139 0.38 -14.86 -7.92
C VAL A 139 0.30 -15.36 -6.50
N LEU A 140 0.32 -16.69 -6.27
CA LEU A 140 0.38 -17.25 -4.91
C LEU A 140 1.71 -16.90 -4.23
N LEU A 141 2.85 -16.98 -4.95
CA LEU A 141 4.13 -16.56 -4.38
C LEU A 141 4.13 -15.06 -4.04
N ILE A 142 3.63 -14.21 -4.95
CA ILE A 142 3.50 -12.77 -4.66
C ILE A 142 2.56 -12.54 -3.47
N GLY A 143 1.45 -13.27 -3.39
CA GLY A 143 0.50 -13.23 -2.27
C GLY A 143 1.10 -13.67 -0.93
N LEU A 144 1.96 -14.69 -0.93
CA LEU A 144 2.69 -15.09 0.27
C LEU A 144 3.65 -14.00 0.73
N PHE A 145 4.38 -13.37 -0.19
CA PHE A 145 5.21 -12.21 0.14
C PHE A 145 4.36 -11.04 0.65
N GLN A 146 3.14 -10.87 0.13
CA GLN A 146 2.23 -9.81 0.56
C GLN A 146 1.83 -9.93 2.04
N ILE A 147 1.86 -11.13 2.66
CA ILE A 147 1.64 -11.31 4.11
C ILE A 147 2.60 -10.46 4.93
N LEU A 148 3.85 -10.30 4.47
CA LEU A 148 4.86 -9.48 5.14
C LEU A 148 4.45 -8.00 5.22
N ALA A 149 3.54 -7.54 4.36
CA ALA A 149 3.00 -6.18 4.40
C ALA A 149 2.17 -5.88 5.66
N LEU A 150 1.74 -6.91 6.39
CA LEU A 150 1.08 -6.74 7.69
C LEU A 150 2.05 -6.19 8.76
N ILE A 151 3.35 -6.31 8.54
CA ILE A 151 4.37 -5.73 9.41
C ILE A 151 4.58 -4.26 8.99
N PRO A 152 4.41 -3.28 9.91
CA PRO A 152 4.63 -1.87 9.62
C PRO A 152 6.04 -1.60 9.06
N GLY A 153 6.16 -0.68 8.10
CA GLY A 153 7.43 -0.34 7.47
C GLY A 153 7.82 -1.20 6.25
N VAL A 154 7.24 -2.40 6.09
CA VAL A 154 7.53 -3.29 4.94
C VAL A 154 7.12 -2.67 3.62
N SER A 155 6.00 -1.97 3.55
CA SER A 155 5.33 -1.48 2.34
C SER A 155 4.66 -2.60 1.53
N ARG A 156 3.32 -2.58 1.44
CA ARG A 156 2.56 -3.55 0.64
C ARG A 156 2.96 -3.46 -0.83
N ALA A 157 3.01 -2.25 -1.39
CA ALA A 157 3.47 -2.04 -2.76
C ALA A 157 4.93 -2.49 -2.93
N GLY A 158 5.80 -2.16 -1.98
CA GLY A 158 7.21 -2.55 -2.01
C GLY A 158 7.42 -4.05 -2.04
N ILE A 159 6.76 -4.81 -1.17
CA ILE A 159 6.98 -6.26 -1.08
C ILE A 159 6.37 -7.03 -2.26
N THR A 160 5.20 -6.63 -2.77
CA THR A 160 4.58 -7.26 -3.93
C THR A 160 5.35 -6.97 -5.22
N ILE A 161 5.85 -5.73 -5.39
CA ILE A 161 6.76 -5.38 -6.48
C ILE A 161 8.06 -6.20 -6.38
N THR A 162 8.65 -6.30 -5.19
CA THR A 162 9.85 -7.09 -4.94
C THR A 162 9.66 -8.55 -5.35
N ALA A 163 8.57 -9.18 -4.93
CA ALA A 163 8.25 -10.57 -5.29
C ALA A 163 8.07 -10.73 -6.82
N ALA A 164 7.35 -9.83 -7.46
CA ALA A 164 7.16 -9.86 -8.91
C ALA A 164 8.48 -9.65 -9.66
N ARG A 165 9.37 -8.77 -9.15
CA ARG A 165 10.72 -8.59 -9.72
C ARG A 165 11.62 -9.82 -9.53
N PHE A 166 11.55 -10.52 -8.40
CA PHE A 166 12.24 -11.80 -8.24
C PHE A 166 11.74 -12.88 -9.20
N LEU A 167 10.49 -12.77 -9.65
CA LEU A 167 9.91 -13.61 -10.69
C LEU A 167 10.22 -13.11 -12.12
N ASN A 168 11.09 -12.12 -12.25
CA ASN A 168 11.58 -11.55 -13.51
C ASN A 168 10.53 -10.73 -14.31
N PHE A 169 9.39 -10.35 -13.70
CA PHE A 169 8.47 -9.40 -14.36
C PHE A 169 9.15 -8.04 -14.54
N ASN A 170 8.88 -7.37 -15.66
CA ASN A 170 9.35 -6.01 -15.87
C ASN A 170 8.78 -5.04 -14.81
N ARG A 171 9.40 -3.87 -14.64
CA ARG A 171 9.04 -2.91 -13.59
C ARG A 171 7.58 -2.45 -13.68
N THR A 172 7.10 -2.19 -14.89
CA THR A 172 5.72 -1.73 -15.13
C THR A 172 4.72 -2.82 -14.78
N ASP A 173 4.95 -4.06 -15.21
CA ASP A 173 4.06 -5.19 -14.94
C ASP A 173 4.11 -5.60 -13.46
N ALA A 174 5.29 -5.58 -12.82
CA ALA A 174 5.41 -5.78 -11.38
C ALA A 174 4.57 -4.76 -10.59
N SER A 175 4.60 -3.49 -11.02
CA SER A 175 3.79 -2.44 -10.42
C SER A 175 2.30 -2.61 -10.68
N LYS A 176 1.89 -3.00 -11.91
CA LYS A 176 0.49 -3.29 -12.23
C LYS A 176 -0.05 -4.45 -11.39
N ILE A 177 0.71 -5.55 -11.25
CA ILE A 177 0.32 -6.69 -10.40
C ILE A 177 0.13 -6.22 -8.96
N SER A 178 1.07 -5.44 -8.44
CA SER A 178 0.98 -4.86 -7.09
C SER A 178 -0.26 -4.01 -6.89
N PHE A 179 -0.58 -3.14 -7.85
CA PHE A 179 -1.75 -2.25 -7.76
C PHE A 179 -3.06 -3.02 -7.86
N LEU A 180 -3.15 -4.02 -8.72
CA LEU A 180 -4.33 -4.88 -8.80
C LEU A 180 -4.53 -5.69 -7.52
N LEU A 181 -3.47 -6.23 -6.92
CA LEU A 181 -3.51 -6.93 -5.63
C LEU A 181 -3.87 -5.99 -4.46
N SER A 182 -3.72 -4.66 -4.63
CA SER A 182 -4.16 -3.71 -3.62
C SER A 182 -5.67 -3.64 -3.47
N ILE A 183 -6.43 -3.95 -4.51
CA ILE A 183 -7.89 -3.84 -4.49
C ILE A 183 -8.49 -4.73 -3.40
N PRO A 184 -8.26 -6.07 -3.39
CA PRO A 184 -8.77 -6.91 -2.31
C PRO A 184 -8.18 -6.55 -0.94
N ALA A 185 -6.90 -6.15 -0.88
CA ALA A 185 -6.25 -5.77 0.37
C ALA A 185 -6.88 -4.52 1.01
N LEU A 186 -7.03 -3.43 0.24
CA LEU A 186 -7.68 -2.20 0.69
C LEU A 186 -9.17 -2.40 0.97
N SER A 187 -9.86 -3.24 0.19
CA SER A 187 -11.26 -3.59 0.45
C SER A 187 -11.41 -4.28 1.79
N GLY A 188 -10.55 -5.26 2.09
CA GLY A 188 -10.54 -5.96 3.39
C GLY A 188 -10.25 -5.03 4.56
N ALA A 189 -9.22 -4.19 4.44
CA ALA A 189 -8.85 -3.22 5.48
C ALA A 189 -9.97 -2.19 5.72
N SER A 190 -10.57 -1.65 4.65
CA SER A 190 -11.68 -0.70 4.75
C SER A 190 -12.94 -1.35 5.35
N PHE A 191 -13.23 -2.60 5.01
CA PHE A 191 -14.37 -3.33 5.58
C PHE A 191 -14.21 -3.56 7.08
N LEU A 192 -13.04 -4.02 7.53
CA LEU A 192 -12.77 -4.24 8.96
C LEU A 192 -12.81 -2.93 9.73
N GLY A 193 -12.19 -1.87 9.20
CA GLY A 193 -12.22 -0.56 9.84
C GLY A 193 -13.62 0.05 9.92
N LEU A 194 -14.43 -0.05 8.86
CA LEU A 194 -15.83 0.41 8.88
C LEU A 194 -16.65 -0.36 9.93
N ARG A 195 -16.47 -1.68 10.01
CA ARG A 195 -17.13 -2.49 11.03
C ARG A 195 -16.80 -1.97 12.44
N GLU A 196 -15.51 -1.75 12.72
CA GLU A 196 -15.06 -1.22 14.01
C GLU A 196 -15.65 0.17 14.30
N ALA A 197 -15.68 1.05 13.30
CA ALA A 197 -16.28 2.38 13.42
C ALA A 197 -17.78 2.33 13.72
N PHE A 198 -18.53 1.40 13.12
CA PHE A 198 -19.95 1.19 13.43
C PHE A 198 -20.17 0.64 14.84
N GLU A 199 -19.34 -0.29 15.30
CA GLU A 199 -19.39 -0.84 16.66
C GLU A 199 -19.14 0.26 17.73
N GLN A 200 -18.30 1.26 17.40
CA GLN A 200 -18.01 2.41 18.27
C GLN A 200 -19.01 3.57 18.12
N SER A 201 -20.04 3.42 17.27
CA SER A 201 -21.06 4.45 17.01
C SER A 201 -20.47 5.81 16.56
N ILE A 202 -19.40 5.78 15.78
CA ILE A 202 -18.73 7.00 15.32
C ILE A 202 -19.50 7.59 14.14
N GLU A 203 -19.84 8.89 14.22
CA GLU A 203 -20.61 9.59 13.20
C GLU A 203 -19.76 9.94 11.95
N ILE A 204 -20.34 9.71 10.78
CA ILE A 204 -19.76 10.13 9.51
C ILE A 204 -19.99 11.63 9.35
N ASN A 205 -18.91 12.37 9.18
CA ASN A 205 -18.97 13.84 8.99
C ASN A 205 -18.43 14.26 7.61
N PHE A 206 -18.62 15.53 7.27
CA PHE A 206 -18.21 16.09 5.98
C PHE A 206 -16.69 16.01 5.74
N LEU A 207 -15.89 16.07 6.79
CA LEU A 207 -14.43 15.99 6.71
C LEU A 207 -13.95 14.62 6.17
N LEU A 208 -14.67 13.54 6.51
CA LEU A 208 -14.37 12.19 6.00
C LEU A 208 -14.59 12.07 4.47
N LEU A 209 -15.62 12.75 3.96
CA LEU A 209 -15.85 12.82 2.51
C LEU A 209 -14.74 13.61 1.81
N ILE A 210 -14.28 14.70 2.40
CA ILE A 210 -13.15 15.48 1.89
C ILE A 210 -11.88 14.62 1.90
N ALA A 211 -11.59 13.92 3.00
CA ALA A 211 -10.43 13.02 3.12
C ALA A 211 -10.45 11.94 2.03
N THR A 212 -11.60 11.30 1.82
CA THR A 212 -11.79 10.29 0.77
C THR A 212 -11.54 10.88 -0.63
N PHE A 213 -12.11 12.04 -0.92
CA PHE A 213 -11.96 12.69 -2.22
C PHE A 213 -10.51 13.12 -2.49
N LEU A 214 -9.86 13.76 -1.53
CA LEU A 214 -8.48 14.20 -1.66
C LEU A 214 -7.53 13.00 -1.81
N SER A 215 -7.71 11.95 -0.99
CA SER A 215 -6.93 10.72 -1.10
C SER A 215 -7.13 10.05 -2.46
N PHE A 216 -8.38 10.01 -2.98
CA PHE A 216 -8.66 9.55 -4.32
C PHE A 216 -7.87 10.35 -5.37
N MET A 217 -7.89 11.67 -5.31
CA MET A 217 -7.18 12.52 -6.27
C MET A 217 -5.67 12.26 -6.24
N PHE A 218 -5.04 12.31 -5.06
CA PHE A 218 -3.60 12.05 -4.94
C PHE A 218 -3.24 10.63 -5.39
N SER A 219 -4.01 9.63 -5.02
CA SER A 219 -3.80 8.23 -5.41
C SER A 219 -3.91 8.04 -6.93
N PHE A 220 -4.94 8.61 -7.55
CA PHE A 220 -5.15 8.49 -8.99
C PHE A 220 -3.99 9.08 -9.79
N PHE A 221 -3.54 10.27 -9.42
CA PHE A 221 -2.39 10.89 -10.09
C PHE A 221 -1.10 10.13 -9.80
N THR A 222 -0.92 9.63 -8.58
CA THR A 222 0.23 8.79 -8.24
C THR A 222 0.28 7.53 -9.11
N ILE A 223 -0.79 6.76 -9.21
CA ILE A 223 -0.86 5.56 -10.06
C ILE A 223 -0.52 5.92 -11.51
N LYS A 224 -1.18 6.96 -12.05
CA LYS A 224 -1.02 7.39 -13.43
C LYS A 224 0.42 7.76 -13.76
N TYR A 225 1.03 8.61 -12.95
CA TYR A 225 2.38 9.08 -13.21
C TYR A 225 3.44 8.04 -12.86
N PHE A 226 3.25 7.29 -11.79
CA PHE A 226 4.17 6.21 -11.43
C PHE A 226 4.29 5.18 -12.54
N LEU A 227 3.19 4.65 -13.07
CA LEU A 227 3.22 3.67 -14.16
C LEU A 227 3.84 4.23 -15.44
N LYS A 228 3.66 5.54 -15.70
CA LYS A 228 4.28 6.22 -16.84
C LYS A 228 5.80 6.33 -16.70
N PHE A 229 6.29 6.60 -15.49
CA PHE A 229 7.71 6.87 -15.28
C PHE A 229 8.52 5.63 -14.92
N ILE A 230 7.91 4.64 -14.24
CA ILE A 230 8.64 3.45 -13.74
C ILE A 230 9.23 2.58 -14.88
N SER A 231 8.71 2.69 -16.10
CA SER A 231 9.32 2.05 -17.28
C SER A 231 10.69 2.63 -17.64
N LYS A 232 10.98 3.87 -17.20
CA LYS A 232 12.20 4.63 -17.57
C LYS A 232 13.19 4.77 -16.43
N ILE A 233 12.76 4.58 -15.18
CA ILE A 233 13.57 4.73 -13.97
C ILE A 233 13.69 3.39 -13.23
N SER A 234 14.73 3.25 -12.42
CA SER A 234 14.88 2.08 -11.53
C SER A 234 14.19 2.30 -10.20
N PHE A 235 13.89 1.20 -9.49
CA PHE A 235 13.40 1.28 -8.11
C PHE A 235 14.46 1.82 -7.13
N ASN A 236 15.70 2.02 -7.55
CA ASN A 236 16.79 2.56 -6.72
C ASN A 236 16.44 3.91 -6.08
N VAL A 237 15.65 4.75 -6.76
CA VAL A 237 15.18 6.03 -6.19
C VAL A 237 14.41 5.78 -4.88
N PHE A 238 13.53 4.79 -4.87
CA PHE A 238 12.75 4.42 -3.69
C PHE A 238 13.59 3.66 -2.66
N VAL A 239 14.59 2.89 -3.11
CA VAL A 239 15.55 2.23 -2.21
C VAL A 239 16.35 3.28 -1.43
N ILE A 240 16.92 4.27 -2.13
CA ILE A 240 17.66 5.37 -1.48
C ILE A 240 16.77 6.12 -0.50
N TYR A 241 15.54 6.45 -0.92
CA TYR A 241 14.56 7.09 -0.04
C TYR A 241 14.31 6.27 1.24
N ARG A 242 14.09 4.96 1.13
CA ARG A 242 13.87 4.06 2.28
C ARG A 242 15.08 3.98 3.19
N ILE A 243 16.30 3.97 2.63
CA ILE A 243 17.53 3.97 3.43
C ILE A 243 17.64 5.29 4.22
N ILE A 244 17.46 6.43 3.57
CA ILE A 244 17.50 7.74 4.25
C ILE A 244 16.43 7.81 5.34
N LEU A 245 15.19 7.44 5.03
CA LEU A 245 14.08 7.43 5.98
C LEU A 245 14.36 6.53 7.18
N GLY A 246 14.82 5.31 6.94
CA GLY A 246 15.15 4.37 8.01
C GLY A 246 16.28 4.85 8.92
N LEU A 247 17.31 5.49 8.35
CA LEU A 247 18.40 6.10 9.12
C LEU A 247 17.93 7.30 9.96
N ILE A 248 17.07 8.16 9.40
CA ILE A 248 16.45 9.26 10.15
C ILE A 248 15.62 8.72 11.32
N LEU A 249 14.82 7.68 11.09
CA LEU A 249 14.03 7.05 12.15
C LEU A 249 14.91 6.47 13.26
N PHE A 250 16.01 5.80 12.90
CA PHE A 250 16.97 5.32 13.91
C PHE A 250 17.62 6.47 14.68
N TYR A 251 17.98 7.54 14.00
CA TYR A 251 18.51 8.72 14.66
C TYR A 251 17.52 9.28 15.70
N ILE A 252 16.25 9.45 15.34
CA ILE A 252 15.19 9.95 16.24
C ILE A 252 14.96 9.02 17.44
N ILE A 253 15.10 7.69 17.27
CA ILE A 253 14.90 6.72 18.34
C ILE A 253 16.01 6.76 19.39
N TYR A 254 17.22 7.12 18.99
CA TYR A 254 18.41 7.05 19.86
C TYR A 254 18.98 8.43 20.24
N SER A 255 18.43 9.54 19.71
CA SER A 255 18.72 10.91 20.15
C SER A 255 17.85 11.31 21.34
#